data_0a7a5cf443b758c93a41988798e01004
#
_entry.id   0a7a5cf443b758c93a41988798e01004
#
_cell.length_a   1.000
_cell.length_b   1.000
_cell.length_c   1.000
_cell.angle_alpha   90.00
_cell.angle_beta   90.00
_cell.angle_gamma   90.00
#
_symmetry.space_group_name_H-M   'P 1'
#
loop_
_entity.id
_entity.type
_entity.pdbx_description
1 polymer ?
#
loop_
_entity_poly.entity_id
_entity_poly.type
_entity_poly.pdbx_seq_one_letter_code
_entity_poly.pdbx_strand_id
1 'polypeptide(L)'
;MSQMHKHAIPANIADRCLINPEQYEAKYQQSVNEPDTFWGEQGKILDWIKPYSQVKNTSFAPGNVSIKWYEDGTLNLAANCLDRHLQANGDRTAIIWEGDDASQSKYITYRELHRDVCRFANTLLDLGIKKGDVVAIYMPMVPEAAVAMLACARIGAVHSVIFGGFSPEAVAGRIIDSNSRLVITADEGVRAGRAIPLKKNVDDALKNPNVKSVEHVIVLKRTGGKTEWQEGRDLWWSDLIEKASPEHQPEEMNAEDPLFILYTSGSTGKPKGVLHTTGGYLVYAATTFKYVFDYHQGDIYWCTADVGWVTGHSYLLYGPLACGATTLMFEGVPNWPTPARMSQVVDKHQVNILYTAPTAIRALMAEGDKAIEGTDRSSLRILGSVGEPINPEAWEWYWKKIGNEKCPVVDTWWQTETGGFMITPLPGATELKAGSAPRPFFGVQPAIVDNEGNPLEGATEGNLVIIDSWPGQARTLFGDHERFEQTYFSTFKNMYFSGDGARRDEE
;
A
#
# COMPACT_ATOMS: atom_id res chain seq x y z
N MET A 1 20.79 -20.03 23.37
CA MET A 1 20.40 -19.15 22.26
C MET A 1 21.47 -18.10 22.13
N SER A 2 22.11 -17.95 20.97
CA SER A 2 23.10 -16.88 20.77
C SER A 2 22.35 -15.55 20.93
N GLN A 3 22.87 -14.66 21.77
CA GLN A 3 22.38 -13.28 21.81
C GLN A 3 22.44 -12.71 20.38
N MET A 4 21.30 -12.40 19.81
CA MET A 4 21.28 -11.74 18.51
C MET A 4 21.90 -10.35 18.69
N HIS A 5 22.80 -10.00 17.79
CA HIS A 5 23.49 -8.71 17.82
C HIS A 5 22.50 -7.56 17.57
N LYS A 6 22.58 -6.50 18.37
CA LYS A 6 21.83 -5.26 18.13
C LYS A 6 22.64 -4.34 17.22
N HIS A 7 21.95 -3.70 16.31
CA HIS A 7 22.52 -2.68 15.44
C HIS A 7 22.14 -1.29 15.98
N ALA A 8 23.16 -0.52 16.34
CA ALA A 8 22.97 0.85 16.81
C ALA A 8 22.41 1.76 15.71
N ILE A 9 21.75 2.84 16.12
CA ILE A 9 21.29 3.87 15.19
C ILE A 9 22.53 4.51 14.55
N PRO A 10 22.63 4.50 13.18
CA PRO A 10 23.78 5.13 12.52
C PRO A 10 23.81 6.63 12.77
N ALA A 11 25.01 7.19 12.93
CA ALA A 11 25.20 8.62 13.23
C ALA A 11 24.55 9.53 12.15
N ASN A 12 24.68 9.18 10.88
CA ASN A 12 24.07 9.94 9.78
C ASN A 12 22.53 9.93 9.80
N ILE A 13 21.93 8.94 10.43
CA ILE A 13 20.47 8.91 10.67
C ILE A 13 20.15 9.73 11.93
N ALA A 14 20.85 9.49 13.03
CA ALA A 14 20.61 10.17 14.32
C ALA A 14 20.69 11.70 14.19
N ASP A 15 21.64 12.20 13.40
CA ASP A 15 21.89 13.66 13.25
C ASP A 15 20.75 14.42 12.57
N ARG A 16 19.90 13.73 11.82
CA ARG A 16 18.85 14.41 11.03
C ARG A 16 17.50 13.69 11.02
N CYS A 17 17.32 12.71 11.88
CA CYS A 17 16.06 11.94 11.94
C CYS A 17 14.87 12.81 12.34
N LEU A 18 13.70 12.44 11.82
CA LEU A 18 12.44 13.11 12.18
C LEU A 18 12.01 12.79 13.62
N ILE A 19 12.33 11.58 14.08
CA ILE A 19 11.96 11.08 15.41
C ILE A 19 13.18 10.45 16.06
N ASN A 20 13.60 11.01 17.19
CA ASN A 20 14.64 10.43 18.05
C ASN A 20 14.00 9.58 19.17
N PRO A 21 14.80 8.87 20.02
CA PRO A 21 14.24 8.00 21.06
C PRO A 21 13.29 8.70 22.04
N GLU A 22 13.64 9.90 22.50
CA GLU A 22 12.80 10.65 23.43
C GLU A 22 11.50 11.11 22.78
N GLN A 23 11.57 11.54 21.54
CA GLN A 23 10.38 11.95 20.76
C GLN A 23 9.45 10.77 20.49
N TYR A 24 10.02 9.60 20.19
CA TYR A 24 9.19 8.39 20.02
C TYR A 24 8.41 8.08 21.30
N GLU A 25 9.07 8.05 22.44
CA GLU A 25 8.42 7.73 23.71
C GLU A 25 7.33 8.75 24.05
N ALA A 26 7.64 10.04 23.94
CA ALA A 26 6.67 11.11 24.23
C ALA A 26 5.45 11.04 23.29
N LYS A 27 5.67 10.86 21.99
CA LYS A 27 4.58 10.77 21.00
C LYS A 27 3.77 9.49 21.15
N TYR A 28 4.42 8.38 21.46
CA TYR A 28 3.72 7.11 21.68
C TYR A 28 2.80 7.23 22.90
N GLN A 29 3.31 7.73 24.03
CA GLN A 29 2.51 7.92 25.24
C GLN A 29 1.33 8.87 24.98
N GLN A 30 1.55 9.99 24.28
CA GLN A 30 0.47 10.89 23.90
C GLN A 30 -0.57 10.20 23.02
N SER A 31 -0.13 9.42 22.04
CA SER A 31 -1.02 8.73 21.10
C SER A 31 -1.94 7.70 21.79
N VAL A 32 -1.46 7.09 22.87
CA VAL A 32 -2.21 6.10 23.65
C VAL A 32 -3.11 6.77 24.66
N ASN A 33 -2.60 7.75 25.40
CA ASN A 33 -3.32 8.39 26.51
C ASN A 33 -4.28 9.51 26.03
N GLU A 34 -3.96 10.16 24.93
CA GLU A 34 -4.72 11.29 24.37
C GLU A 34 -4.90 11.10 22.84
N PRO A 35 -5.57 10.01 22.39
CA PRO A 35 -5.65 9.69 20.96
C PRO A 35 -6.35 10.78 20.14
N ASP A 36 -7.38 11.43 20.66
CA ASP A 36 -8.06 12.51 19.96
C ASP A 36 -7.14 13.71 19.71
N THR A 37 -6.34 14.08 20.69
CA THR A 37 -5.35 15.16 20.56
C THR A 37 -4.26 14.79 19.58
N PHE A 38 -3.68 13.59 19.74
CA PHE A 38 -2.59 13.14 18.88
C PHE A 38 -3.03 13.03 17.41
N TRP A 39 -4.11 12.27 17.15
CA TRP A 39 -4.59 12.05 15.78
C TRP A 39 -5.29 13.27 15.21
N GLY A 40 -5.84 14.14 16.05
CA GLY A 40 -6.35 15.44 15.63
C GLY A 40 -5.25 16.33 15.05
N GLU A 41 -4.06 16.29 15.64
CA GLU A 41 -2.88 16.99 15.12
C GLU A 41 -2.31 16.30 13.88
N GLN A 42 -2.20 14.96 13.89
CA GLN A 42 -1.69 14.22 12.73
C GLN A 42 -2.60 14.35 11.50
N GLY A 43 -3.90 14.48 11.68
CA GLY A 43 -4.82 14.68 10.58
C GLY A 43 -4.57 15.94 9.75
N LYS A 44 -3.84 16.90 10.31
CA LYS A 44 -3.41 18.13 9.60
C LYS A 44 -2.35 17.88 8.53
N ILE A 45 -1.82 16.66 8.42
CA ILE A 45 -0.93 16.28 7.32
C ILE A 45 -1.64 16.35 5.96
N LEU A 46 -2.97 16.29 5.96
CA LEU A 46 -3.81 16.37 4.76
C LEU A 46 -4.53 17.71 4.68
N ASP A 47 -4.93 18.05 3.45
CA ASP A 47 -5.83 19.17 3.19
C ASP A 47 -7.27 18.69 3.25
N TRP A 48 -8.10 19.35 4.06
CA TRP A 48 -9.51 19.05 4.25
C TRP A 48 -10.36 20.12 3.58
N ILE A 49 -11.42 19.69 2.87
CA ILE A 49 -12.44 20.61 2.31
C ILE A 49 -13.25 21.17 3.45
N LYS A 50 -13.83 20.29 4.28
CA LYS A 50 -14.45 20.64 5.53
C LYS A 50 -13.61 20.06 6.68
N PRO A 51 -13.08 20.89 7.60
CA PRO A 51 -12.32 20.39 8.74
C PRO A 51 -13.16 19.48 9.62
N TYR A 52 -12.52 18.45 10.17
CA TYR A 52 -13.15 17.56 11.16
C TYR A 52 -13.13 18.21 12.55
N SER A 53 -14.13 17.86 13.36
CA SER A 53 -14.16 18.15 14.80
C SER A 53 -14.18 16.87 15.63
N GLN A 54 -14.68 15.77 15.06
CA GLN A 54 -14.72 14.46 15.70
C GLN A 54 -13.59 13.59 15.15
N VAL A 55 -12.59 13.29 16.00
CA VAL A 55 -11.40 12.55 15.57
C VAL A 55 -11.64 11.05 15.60
N LYS A 56 -12.04 10.52 16.76
CA LYS A 56 -12.19 9.08 16.99
C LYS A 56 -13.58 8.75 17.54
N ASN A 57 -14.24 7.78 16.88
CA ASN A 57 -15.52 7.23 17.34
C ASN A 57 -15.53 5.73 17.02
N THR A 58 -15.06 4.92 18.00
CA THR A 58 -14.81 3.50 17.77
C THR A 58 -15.34 2.64 18.89
N SER A 59 -15.73 1.42 18.54
CA SER A 59 -16.13 0.38 19.48
C SER A 59 -15.69 -1.00 18.96
N PHE A 60 -15.10 -1.79 19.84
CA PHE A 60 -14.82 -3.21 19.62
C PHE A 60 -15.76 -4.12 20.41
N ALA A 61 -16.81 -3.56 21.01
CA ALA A 61 -17.76 -4.31 21.83
C ALA A 61 -18.51 -5.35 21.00
N PRO A 62 -18.70 -6.58 21.52
CA PRO A 62 -19.45 -7.63 20.82
C PRO A 62 -20.83 -7.16 20.38
N GLY A 63 -21.17 -7.41 19.10
CA GLY A 63 -22.43 -6.97 18.51
C GLY A 63 -22.53 -5.48 18.20
N ASN A 64 -21.48 -4.72 18.48
CA ASN A 64 -21.42 -3.28 18.23
C ASN A 64 -20.03 -2.84 17.77
N VAL A 65 -19.40 -3.60 16.88
CA VAL A 65 -18.13 -3.20 16.28
C VAL A 65 -18.37 -2.09 15.26
N SER A 66 -17.81 -0.92 15.54
CA SER A 66 -17.96 0.27 14.70
C SER A 66 -16.67 1.08 14.74
N ILE A 67 -16.14 1.43 13.58
CA ILE A 67 -14.85 2.12 13.45
C ILE A 67 -15.03 3.33 12.56
N LYS A 68 -14.93 4.52 13.17
CA LYS A 68 -15.03 5.81 12.46
C LYS A 68 -13.94 6.75 12.94
N TRP A 69 -13.29 7.39 11.97
CA TRP A 69 -12.24 8.37 12.23
C TRP A 69 -12.47 9.62 11.37
N TYR A 70 -12.33 10.80 11.97
CA TYR A 70 -12.53 12.08 11.27
C TYR A 70 -13.91 12.18 10.60
N GLU A 71 -14.94 11.58 11.19
CA GLU A 71 -16.21 11.25 10.54
C GLU A 71 -17.02 12.44 10.02
N ASP A 72 -16.80 13.63 10.56
CA ASP A 72 -17.46 14.87 10.11
C ASP A 72 -16.60 15.71 9.17
N GLY A 73 -15.40 15.26 8.83
CA GLY A 73 -14.53 15.90 7.88
C GLY A 73 -14.78 15.45 6.43
N THR A 74 -14.49 16.33 5.47
CA THR A 74 -14.54 16.01 4.04
C THR A 74 -13.24 16.35 3.35
N LEU A 75 -12.89 15.53 2.36
CA LEU A 75 -11.64 15.67 1.60
C LEU A 75 -11.75 14.89 0.29
N ASN A 76 -10.70 14.96 -0.52
CA ASN A 76 -10.52 14.05 -1.65
C ASN A 76 -9.08 13.49 -1.61
N LEU A 77 -8.95 12.17 -1.72
CA LEU A 77 -7.65 11.51 -1.69
C LEU A 77 -6.77 11.94 -2.88
N ALA A 78 -7.33 11.93 -4.10
CA ALA A 78 -6.56 12.29 -5.29
C ALA A 78 -6.08 13.75 -5.23
N ALA A 79 -6.90 14.66 -4.70
CA ALA A 79 -6.49 16.05 -4.49
C ALA A 79 -5.32 16.17 -3.51
N ASN A 80 -5.31 15.36 -2.46
CA ASN A 80 -4.21 15.32 -1.50
C ASN A 80 -2.92 14.72 -2.10
N CYS A 81 -3.06 13.81 -3.04
CA CYS A 81 -1.91 13.21 -3.73
C CYS A 81 -1.38 14.04 -4.90
N LEU A 82 -2.20 14.89 -5.51
CA LEU A 82 -1.88 15.57 -6.76
C LEU A 82 -2.06 17.09 -6.67
N ASP A 83 -3.29 17.56 -6.59
CA ASP A 83 -3.64 18.99 -6.73
C ASP A 83 -2.87 19.89 -5.80
N ARG A 84 -2.76 19.53 -4.52
CA ARG A 84 -2.08 20.36 -3.53
C ARG A 84 -0.57 20.52 -3.77
N HIS A 85 0.02 19.64 -4.57
CA HIS A 85 1.44 19.68 -4.90
C HIS A 85 1.77 20.50 -6.14
N LEU A 86 0.77 20.88 -6.94
CA LEU A 86 0.99 21.47 -8.27
C LEU A 86 1.69 22.82 -8.21
N GLN A 87 1.34 23.68 -7.26
CA GLN A 87 1.89 25.03 -7.18
C GLN A 87 3.38 25.00 -6.82
N ALA A 88 3.76 24.28 -5.78
CA ALA A 88 5.14 24.25 -5.28
C ALA A 88 6.01 23.20 -5.98
N ASN A 89 5.43 22.07 -6.38
CA ASN A 89 6.14 20.88 -6.81
C ASN A 89 5.58 20.24 -8.09
N GLY A 90 4.82 21.00 -8.90
CA GLY A 90 4.19 20.48 -10.11
C GLY A 90 5.16 19.85 -11.10
N ASP A 91 6.38 20.37 -11.19
CA ASP A 91 7.39 19.85 -12.12
C ASP A 91 8.32 18.81 -11.48
N ARG A 92 8.11 18.48 -10.19
CA ARG A 92 8.81 17.37 -9.54
C ARG A 92 8.28 16.04 -10.05
N THR A 93 9.17 15.06 -10.20
CA THR A 93 8.77 13.68 -10.54
C THR A 93 7.91 13.09 -9.42
N ALA A 94 6.70 12.66 -9.77
CA ALA A 94 5.81 11.91 -8.90
C ALA A 94 6.09 10.41 -8.99
N ILE A 95 6.15 9.88 -10.21
CA ILE A 95 6.39 8.47 -10.49
C ILE A 95 7.58 8.32 -11.43
N ILE A 96 8.54 7.50 -11.00
CA ILE A 96 9.55 6.92 -11.89
C ILE A 96 9.04 5.53 -12.26
N TRP A 97 8.84 5.25 -13.53
CA TRP A 97 8.51 3.92 -13.99
C TRP A 97 9.74 3.27 -14.61
N GLU A 98 10.09 2.10 -14.12
CA GLU A 98 11.14 1.26 -14.66
C GLU A 98 10.51 0.02 -15.29
N GLY A 99 10.70 -0.17 -16.59
CA GLY A 99 10.11 -1.28 -17.32
C GLY A 99 10.78 -2.62 -17.01
N ASP A 100 10.12 -3.69 -17.38
CA ASP A 100 10.70 -5.04 -17.40
C ASP A 100 11.96 -5.06 -18.27
N ASP A 101 11.92 -4.42 -19.43
CA ASP A 101 13.09 -4.13 -20.26
C ASP A 101 13.89 -2.98 -19.61
N ALA A 102 15.14 -3.26 -19.28
CA ALA A 102 16.05 -2.31 -18.62
C ALA A 102 16.33 -1.04 -19.43
N SER A 103 16.06 -1.03 -20.74
CA SER A 103 16.18 0.15 -21.59
C SER A 103 14.98 1.09 -21.52
N GLN A 104 13.89 0.67 -20.86
CA GLN A 104 12.64 1.43 -20.78
C GLN A 104 12.44 2.02 -19.39
N SER A 105 12.31 3.33 -19.33
CA SER A 105 11.91 4.04 -18.11
C SER A 105 11.15 5.33 -18.48
N LYS A 106 10.34 5.81 -17.55
CA LYS A 106 9.60 7.07 -17.69
C LYS A 106 9.66 7.85 -16.39
N TYR A 107 9.73 9.16 -16.51
CA TYR A 107 9.67 10.10 -15.39
C TYR A 107 8.41 10.94 -15.56
N ILE A 108 7.46 10.79 -14.64
CA ILE A 108 6.15 11.45 -14.71
C ILE A 108 6.06 12.47 -13.60
N THR A 109 5.89 13.75 -13.97
CA THR A 109 5.76 14.83 -13.00
C THR A 109 4.37 14.82 -12.33
N TYR A 110 4.25 15.49 -11.17
CA TYR A 110 2.95 15.70 -10.53
C TYR A 110 1.95 16.35 -11.48
N ARG A 111 2.38 17.31 -12.27
CA ARG A 111 1.54 18.01 -13.27
C ARG A 111 1.06 17.07 -14.36
N GLU A 112 1.94 16.24 -14.89
CA GLU A 112 1.58 15.25 -15.90
C GLU A 112 0.65 14.18 -15.34
N LEU A 113 0.93 13.68 -14.14
CA LEU A 113 0.08 12.68 -13.47
C LEU A 113 -1.30 13.26 -13.18
N HIS A 114 -1.37 14.48 -12.67
CA HIS A 114 -2.64 15.19 -12.44
C HIS A 114 -3.47 15.30 -13.73
N ARG A 115 -2.84 15.72 -14.83
CA ARG A 115 -3.49 15.83 -16.15
C ARG A 115 -4.09 14.49 -16.58
N ASP A 116 -3.30 13.42 -16.49
CA ASP A 116 -3.74 12.09 -16.92
C ASP A 116 -4.86 11.54 -16.02
N VAL A 117 -4.78 11.78 -14.73
CA VAL A 117 -5.83 11.41 -13.77
C VAL A 117 -7.12 12.18 -14.03
N CYS A 118 -7.06 13.48 -14.30
CA CYS A 118 -8.25 14.27 -14.66
C CYS A 118 -8.91 13.77 -15.95
N ARG A 119 -8.12 13.45 -16.97
CA ARG A 119 -8.63 12.88 -18.22
C ARG A 119 -9.33 11.55 -17.96
N PHE A 120 -8.72 10.67 -17.18
CA PHE A 120 -9.30 9.37 -16.90
C PHE A 120 -10.53 9.46 -15.97
N ALA A 121 -10.53 10.40 -15.03
CA ALA A 121 -11.72 10.72 -14.23
C ALA A 121 -12.91 11.12 -15.10
N ASN A 122 -12.70 12.01 -16.07
CA ASN A 122 -13.72 12.41 -17.02
C ASN A 122 -14.16 11.25 -17.91
N THR A 123 -13.23 10.38 -18.31
CA THR A 123 -13.54 9.15 -19.05
C THR A 123 -14.49 8.24 -18.27
N LEU A 124 -14.22 8.01 -16.99
CA LEU A 124 -15.09 7.19 -16.14
C LEU A 124 -16.49 7.79 -16.01
N LEU A 125 -16.58 9.10 -15.81
CA LEU A 125 -17.86 9.82 -15.73
C LEU A 125 -18.66 9.71 -17.04
N ASP A 126 -18.00 9.86 -18.17
CA ASP A 126 -18.62 9.75 -19.50
C ASP A 126 -19.17 8.34 -19.75
N LEU A 127 -18.56 7.31 -19.16
CA LEU A 127 -19.04 5.93 -19.20
C LEU A 127 -20.12 5.62 -18.16
N GLY A 128 -20.56 6.63 -17.39
CA GLY A 128 -21.65 6.49 -16.43
C GLY A 128 -21.24 6.00 -15.05
N ILE A 129 -19.94 5.95 -14.74
CA ILE A 129 -19.46 5.60 -13.41
C ILE A 129 -19.74 6.75 -12.45
N LYS A 130 -20.29 6.45 -11.29
CA LYS A 130 -20.72 7.43 -10.28
C LYS A 130 -20.04 7.15 -8.95
N LYS A 131 -20.10 8.13 -8.05
CA LYS A 131 -19.68 7.98 -6.66
C LYS A 131 -20.33 6.71 -6.05
N GLY A 132 -19.51 5.86 -5.45
CA GLY A 132 -19.94 4.60 -4.84
C GLY A 132 -19.97 3.38 -5.78
N ASP A 133 -19.88 3.57 -7.09
CA ASP A 133 -19.76 2.47 -8.04
C ASP A 133 -18.40 1.78 -7.88
N VAL A 134 -18.36 0.46 -8.10
CA VAL A 134 -17.12 -0.31 -8.00
C VAL A 134 -16.52 -0.52 -9.40
N VAL A 135 -15.23 -0.27 -9.50
CA VAL A 135 -14.42 -0.46 -10.71
C VAL A 135 -13.33 -1.49 -10.43
N ALA A 136 -13.30 -2.57 -11.18
CA ALA A 136 -12.24 -3.58 -11.09
C ALA A 136 -11.04 -3.16 -11.94
N ILE A 137 -9.84 -3.28 -11.36
CA ILE A 137 -8.58 -2.95 -12.04
C ILE A 137 -7.69 -4.19 -12.05
N TYR A 138 -7.45 -4.73 -13.23
CA TYR A 138 -6.63 -5.92 -13.47
C TYR A 138 -5.55 -5.57 -14.49
N MET A 139 -4.46 -4.95 -14.00
CA MET A 139 -3.46 -4.29 -14.83
C MET A 139 -2.04 -4.71 -14.48
N PRO A 140 -1.10 -4.59 -15.41
CA PRO A 140 0.31 -4.75 -15.11
C PRO A 140 0.84 -3.53 -14.32
N MET A 141 2.09 -3.61 -13.86
CA MET A 141 2.77 -2.53 -13.15
C MET A 141 3.24 -1.43 -14.12
N VAL A 142 2.29 -0.65 -14.57
CA VAL A 142 2.48 0.48 -15.49
C VAL A 142 1.85 1.74 -14.88
N PRO A 143 2.29 2.94 -15.29
CA PRO A 143 1.76 4.19 -14.72
C PRO A 143 0.25 4.33 -14.84
N GLU A 144 -0.36 3.77 -15.86
CA GLU A 144 -1.80 3.81 -16.08
C GLU A 144 -2.59 3.08 -14.99
N ALA A 145 -1.98 2.11 -14.30
CA ALA A 145 -2.60 1.48 -13.12
C ALA A 145 -2.75 2.51 -11.99
N ALA A 146 -1.74 3.33 -11.75
CA ALA A 146 -1.80 4.43 -10.78
C ALA A 146 -2.83 5.49 -11.20
N VAL A 147 -2.87 5.83 -12.47
CA VAL A 147 -3.87 6.76 -13.04
C VAL A 147 -5.28 6.25 -12.77
N ALA A 148 -5.54 4.98 -13.03
CA ALA A 148 -6.85 4.37 -12.82
C ALA A 148 -7.28 4.41 -11.34
N MET A 149 -6.38 4.06 -10.42
CA MET A 149 -6.66 4.09 -8.98
C MET A 149 -6.96 5.51 -8.49
N LEU A 150 -6.14 6.47 -8.85
CA LEU A 150 -6.31 7.87 -8.48
C LEU A 150 -7.55 8.51 -9.11
N ALA A 151 -7.89 8.15 -10.34
CA ALA A 151 -9.09 8.65 -11.02
C ALA A 151 -10.37 8.13 -10.33
N CYS A 152 -10.41 6.87 -9.93
CA CYS A 152 -11.51 6.33 -9.11
C CYS A 152 -11.66 7.12 -7.81
N ALA A 153 -10.58 7.35 -7.08
CA ALA A 153 -10.60 8.14 -5.85
C ALA A 153 -11.07 9.57 -6.10
N ARG A 154 -10.69 10.14 -7.25
CA ARG A 154 -11.05 11.53 -7.59
C ARG A 154 -12.55 11.74 -7.79
N ILE A 155 -13.25 10.77 -8.38
CA ILE A 155 -14.69 10.83 -8.62
C ILE A 155 -15.53 10.16 -7.51
N GLY A 156 -14.88 9.56 -6.52
CA GLY A 156 -15.57 8.84 -5.45
C GLY A 156 -16.02 7.43 -5.82
N ALA A 157 -15.54 6.87 -6.93
CA ALA A 157 -15.72 5.46 -7.23
C ALA A 157 -14.81 4.60 -6.35
N VAL A 158 -15.28 3.39 -6.06
CA VAL A 158 -14.55 2.43 -5.23
C VAL A 158 -13.74 1.53 -6.15
N HIS A 159 -12.42 1.51 -6.02
CA HIS A 159 -11.62 0.60 -6.83
C HIS A 159 -11.39 -0.74 -6.14
N SER A 160 -11.41 -1.80 -6.96
CA SER A 160 -11.08 -3.16 -6.57
C SER A 160 -9.92 -3.61 -7.47
N VAL A 161 -8.70 -3.48 -6.96
CA VAL A 161 -7.50 -3.88 -7.70
C VAL A 161 -7.27 -5.37 -7.53
N ILE A 162 -7.09 -6.08 -8.65
CA ILE A 162 -6.90 -7.51 -8.70
C ILE A 162 -5.48 -7.77 -9.22
N PHE A 163 -4.72 -8.55 -8.48
CA PHE A 163 -3.36 -8.91 -8.87
C PHE A 163 -3.33 -9.56 -10.25
N GLY A 164 -2.46 -9.06 -11.14
CA GLY A 164 -2.37 -9.51 -12.53
C GLY A 164 -1.99 -10.98 -12.72
N GLY A 165 -1.46 -11.61 -11.69
CA GLY A 165 -1.13 -13.03 -11.68
C GLY A 165 -2.31 -13.95 -11.32
N PHE A 166 -3.47 -13.41 -10.97
CA PHE A 166 -4.62 -14.24 -10.61
C PHE A 166 -5.31 -14.83 -11.84
N SER A 167 -5.93 -16.01 -11.62
CA SER A 167 -6.67 -16.77 -12.65
C SER A 167 -7.98 -16.08 -13.03
N PRO A 168 -8.56 -16.44 -14.20
CA PRO A 168 -9.89 -15.96 -14.58
C PRO A 168 -10.97 -16.23 -13.53
N GLU A 169 -10.92 -17.37 -12.85
CA GLU A 169 -11.88 -17.72 -11.78
C GLU A 169 -11.76 -16.76 -10.60
N ALA A 170 -10.53 -16.41 -10.21
CA ALA A 170 -10.28 -15.45 -9.13
C ALA A 170 -10.77 -14.04 -9.51
N VAL A 171 -10.56 -13.64 -10.76
CA VAL A 171 -11.05 -12.36 -11.30
C VAL A 171 -12.59 -12.34 -11.28
N ALA A 172 -13.23 -13.37 -11.80
CA ALA A 172 -14.70 -13.49 -11.82
C ALA A 172 -15.30 -13.41 -10.43
N GLY A 173 -14.74 -14.14 -9.47
CA GLY A 173 -15.22 -14.16 -8.08
C GLY A 173 -15.21 -12.78 -7.44
N ARG A 174 -14.17 -11.97 -7.68
CA ARG A 174 -14.04 -10.61 -7.16
C ARG A 174 -15.01 -9.65 -7.82
N ILE A 175 -15.23 -9.78 -9.11
CA ILE A 175 -16.21 -8.97 -9.86
C ILE A 175 -17.63 -9.27 -9.37
N ILE A 176 -17.96 -10.54 -9.18
CA ILE A 176 -19.28 -10.96 -8.69
C ILE A 176 -19.53 -10.43 -7.29
N ASP A 177 -18.60 -10.63 -6.38
CA ASP A 177 -18.75 -10.19 -4.98
C ASP A 177 -18.88 -8.66 -4.86
N SER A 178 -18.09 -7.91 -5.62
CA SER A 178 -18.08 -6.45 -5.57
C SER A 178 -19.14 -5.79 -6.46
N ASN A 179 -19.76 -6.54 -7.35
CA ASN A 179 -20.69 -6.00 -8.36
C ASN A 179 -20.06 -4.90 -9.22
N SER A 180 -18.80 -5.11 -9.65
CA SER A 180 -18.05 -4.13 -10.43
C SER A 180 -18.74 -3.80 -11.75
N ARG A 181 -18.90 -2.52 -12.06
CA ARG A 181 -19.56 -2.03 -13.29
C ARG A 181 -18.62 -1.92 -14.47
N LEU A 182 -17.34 -1.81 -14.23
CA LEU A 182 -16.31 -1.58 -15.23
C LEU A 182 -15.09 -2.42 -14.88
N VAL A 183 -14.38 -2.91 -15.91
CA VAL A 183 -13.07 -3.54 -15.76
C VAL A 183 -12.05 -2.73 -16.56
N ILE A 184 -10.91 -2.43 -15.93
CA ILE A 184 -9.77 -1.79 -16.56
C ILE A 184 -8.64 -2.81 -16.62
N THR A 185 -8.12 -3.08 -17.82
CA THR A 185 -7.07 -4.05 -18.03
C THR A 185 -6.10 -3.60 -19.13
N ALA A 186 -5.20 -4.46 -19.54
CA ALA A 186 -4.30 -4.29 -20.67
C ALA A 186 -4.43 -5.46 -21.63
N ASP A 187 -3.97 -5.28 -22.87
CA ASP A 187 -3.88 -6.41 -23.81
C ASP A 187 -3.07 -7.55 -23.20
N GLU A 188 -1.85 -7.23 -22.80
CA GLU A 188 -0.95 -8.15 -22.11
C GLU A 188 -0.14 -7.38 -21.05
N GLY A 189 0.38 -8.09 -20.07
CA GLY A 189 1.46 -7.62 -19.21
C GLY A 189 2.78 -8.21 -19.68
N VAL A 190 3.89 -7.70 -19.13
CA VAL A 190 5.24 -8.24 -19.39
C VAL A 190 5.91 -8.51 -18.03
N ARG A 191 6.45 -9.72 -17.88
CA ARG A 191 7.18 -10.09 -16.66
C ARG A 191 8.30 -11.05 -16.99
N ALA A 192 9.53 -10.69 -16.67
CA ALA A 192 10.74 -11.44 -17.00
C ALA A 192 10.79 -11.83 -18.49
N GLY A 193 10.48 -10.89 -19.37
CA GLY A 193 10.48 -11.07 -20.82
C GLY A 193 9.31 -11.87 -21.39
N ARG A 194 8.34 -12.26 -20.54
CA ARG A 194 7.19 -13.08 -20.96
C ARG A 194 5.91 -12.25 -20.98
N ALA A 195 5.11 -12.43 -22.03
CA ALA A 195 3.77 -11.83 -22.12
C ALA A 195 2.78 -12.57 -21.22
N ILE A 196 1.96 -11.81 -20.49
CA ILE A 196 0.88 -12.32 -19.65
C ILE A 196 -0.44 -11.91 -20.29
N PRO A 197 -1.36 -12.85 -20.61
CA PRO A 197 -2.55 -12.55 -21.40
C PRO A 197 -3.68 -11.96 -20.53
N LEU A 198 -3.55 -10.72 -20.09
CA LEU A 198 -4.49 -10.08 -19.16
C LEU A 198 -5.89 -9.95 -19.76
N LYS A 199 -6.01 -9.41 -20.97
CA LYS A 199 -7.32 -9.25 -21.64
C LYS A 199 -8.02 -10.60 -21.83
N LYS A 200 -7.27 -11.63 -22.23
CA LYS A 200 -7.80 -12.98 -22.36
C LYS A 200 -8.36 -13.49 -21.03
N ASN A 201 -7.63 -13.29 -19.93
CA ASN A 201 -8.09 -13.71 -18.61
C ASN A 201 -9.36 -12.95 -18.18
N VAL A 202 -9.46 -11.66 -18.51
CA VAL A 202 -10.70 -10.89 -18.29
C VAL A 202 -11.85 -11.46 -19.14
N ASP A 203 -11.62 -11.72 -20.43
CA ASP A 203 -12.66 -12.30 -21.29
C ASP A 203 -13.16 -13.64 -20.76
N ASP A 204 -12.26 -14.51 -20.31
CA ASP A 204 -12.63 -15.79 -19.72
C ASP A 204 -13.41 -15.60 -18.41
N ALA A 205 -13.01 -14.64 -17.57
CA ALA A 205 -13.74 -14.30 -16.34
C ALA A 205 -15.16 -13.83 -16.62
N LEU A 206 -15.33 -12.99 -17.64
CA LEU A 206 -16.65 -12.41 -18.01
C LEU A 206 -17.59 -13.45 -18.65
N LYS A 207 -17.10 -14.62 -19.02
CA LYS A 207 -17.95 -15.75 -19.48
C LYS A 207 -18.69 -16.42 -18.32
N ASN A 208 -18.30 -16.19 -17.08
CA ASN A 208 -19.01 -16.71 -15.92
C ASN A 208 -20.44 -16.14 -15.91
N PRO A 209 -21.49 -17.00 -15.89
CA PRO A 209 -22.87 -16.54 -16.02
C PRO A 209 -23.36 -15.69 -14.85
N ASN A 210 -22.63 -15.69 -13.72
CA ASN A 210 -22.97 -14.87 -12.56
C ASN A 210 -22.35 -13.46 -12.64
N VAL A 211 -21.49 -13.19 -13.60
CA VAL A 211 -21.01 -11.83 -13.90
C VAL A 211 -22.04 -11.11 -14.75
N LYS A 212 -22.78 -10.18 -14.15
CA LYS A 212 -23.90 -9.49 -14.80
C LYS A 212 -23.76 -7.96 -14.73
N SER A 213 -22.77 -7.46 -14.00
CA SER A 213 -22.65 -6.03 -13.68
C SER A 213 -21.76 -5.26 -14.65
N VAL A 214 -20.86 -5.93 -15.37
CA VAL A 214 -19.84 -5.28 -16.20
C VAL A 214 -20.45 -4.76 -17.49
N GLU A 215 -20.39 -3.45 -17.69
CA GLU A 215 -20.91 -2.76 -18.88
C GLU A 215 -19.81 -2.53 -19.92
N HIS A 216 -18.59 -2.22 -19.48
CA HIS A 216 -17.45 -1.92 -20.35
C HIS A 216 -16.15 -2.53 -19.82
N VAL A 217 -15.23 -2.80 -20.76
CA VAL A 217 -13.86 -3.18 -20.49
C VAL A 217 -12.94 -2.18 -21.18
N ILE A 218 -12.15 -1.43 -20.41
CA ILE A 218 -11.14 -0.50 -20.93
C ILE A 218 -9.82 -1.25 -21.04
N VAL A 219 -9.22 -1.24 -22.22
CA VAL A 219 -8.01 -2.00 -22.53
C VAL A 219 -6.86 -1.06 -22.88
N LEU A 220 -5.80 -1.13 -22.09
CA LEU A 220 -4.53 -0.46 -22.38
C LEU A 220 -3.73 -1.31 -23.38
N LYS A 221 -3.19 -0.69 -24.42
CA LYS A 221 -2.28 -1.34 -25.35
C LYS A 221 -0.87 -1.28 -24.79
N ARG A 222 -0.45 -2.35 -24.10
CA ARG A 222 0.90 -2.43 -23.49
C ARG A 222 1.92 -3.07 -24.43
N THR A 223 1.58 -4.19 -25.06
CA THR A 223 2.47 -4.97 -25.93
C THR A 223 2.11 -4.91 -27.40
N GLY A 224 0.85 -4.66 -27.72
CA GLY A 224 0.30 -4.77 -29.06
C GLY A 224 -0.02 -6.20 -29.48
N GLY A 225 -0.06 -7.13 -28.52
CA GLY A 225 -0.45 -8.52 -28.76
C GLY A 225 -1.91 -8.61 -29.22
N LYS A 226 -2.22 -9.73 -29.88
CA LYS A 226 -3.57 -9.98 -30.35
C LYS A 226 -4.53 -10.17 -29.18
N THR A 227 -5.67 -9.48 -29.23
CA THR A 227 -6.75 -9.64 -28.29
C THR A 227 -8.05 -9.90 -29.06
N GLU A 228 -8.90 -10.75 -28.51
CA GLU A 228 -10.29 -10.81 -28.96
C GLU A 228 -10.99 -9.49 -28.57
N TRP A 229 -11.99 -9.11 -29.33
CA TRP A 229 -12.67 -7.83 -29.16
C TRP A 229 -14.17 -8.00 -29.26
N GLN A 230 -14.89 -7.49 -28.26
CA GLN A 230 -16.33 -7.45 -28.26
C GLN A 230 -16.80 -6.01 -28.45
N GLU A 231 -17.36 -5.70 -29.63
CA GLU A 231 -17.92 -4.40 -29.93
C GLU A 231 -19.02 -4.02 -28.93
N GLY A 232 -19.05 -2.75 -28.55
CA GLY A 232 -20.00 -2.23 -27.57
C GLY A 232 -19.61 -2.42 -26.12
N ARG A 233 -18.71 -3.36 -25.81
CA ARG A 233 -18.17 -3.59 -24.47
C ARG A 233 -16.74 -3.10 -24.32
N ASP A 234 -15.87 -3.47 -25.26
CA ASP A 234 -14.43 -3.22 -25.18
C ASP A 234 -14.08 -1.87 -25.79
N LEU A 235 -13.23 -1.11 -25.06
CA LEU A 235 -12.83 0.23 -25.45
C LEU A 235 -11.32 0.39 -25.27
N TRP A 236 -10.63 0.98 -26.24
CA TRP A 236 -9.21 1.27 -26.09
C TRP A 236 -8.98 2.47 -25.17
N TRP A 237 -8.09 2.31 -24.23
CA TRP A 237 -7.65 3.38 -23.32
C TRP A 237 -7.25 4.65 -24.08
N SER A 238 -6.40 4.50 -25.11
CA SER A 238 -5.89 5.62 -25.89
C SER A 238 -6.99 6.45 -26.56
N ASP A 239 -8.02 5.79 -27.10
CA ASP A 239 -9.14 6.47 -27.76
C ASP A 239 -9.98 7.29 -26.79
N LEU A 240 -10.12 6.78 -25.56
CA LEU A 240 -10.91 7.44 -24.53
C LEU A 240 -10.18 8.64 -23.93
N ILE A 241 -8.91 8.46 -23.59
CA ILE A 241 -8.13 9.50 -22.88
C ILE A 241 -7.83 10.69 -23.79
N GLU A 242 -7.64 10.45 -25.09
CA GLU A 242 -7.38 11.50 -26.07
C GLU A 242 -8.53 12.50 -26.19
N LYS A 243 -9.76 12.03 -26.02
CA LYS A 243 -10.98 12.85 -26.14
C LYS A 243 -11.37 13.54 -24.83
N ALA A 244 -10.80 13.12 -23.71
CA ALA A 244 -11.20 13.60 -22.40
C ALA A 244 -10.53 14.93 -22.04
N SER A 245 -11.26 15.80 -21.34
CA SER A 245 -10.70 17.05 -20.80
C SER A 245 -9.63 16.76 -19.74
N PRO A 246 -8.52 17.52 -19.72
CA PRO A 246 -7.52 17.44 -18.67
C PRO A 246 -7.92 18.18 -17.39
N GLU A 247 -9.12 18.74 -17.34
CA GLU A 247 -9.63 19.49 -16.19
C GLU A 247 -10.78 18.74 -15.53
N HIS A 248 -10.70 18.58 -14.23
CA HIS A 248 -11.74 17.92 -13.43
C HIS A 248 -11.66 18.42 -11.99
N GLN A 249 -12.81 18.83 -11.41
CA GLN A 249 -12.93 19.20 -10.00
C GLN A 249 -13.06 17.91 -9.14
N PRO A 250 -12.21 17.71 -8.11
CA PRO A 250 -12.33 16.55 -7.26
C PRO A 250 -13.68 16.49 -6.53
N GLU A 251 -14.26 15.31 -6.45
CA GLU A 251 -15.48 15.07 -5.67
C GLU A 251 -15.24 15.31 -4.19
N GLU A 252 -16.12 16.03 -3.52
CA GLU A 252 -16.08 16.16 -2.08
C GLU A 252 -16.52 14.84 -1.43
N MET A 253 -15.61 14.19 -0.71
CA MET A 253 -15.83 12.90 -0.05
C MET A 253 -15.90 13.08 1.45
N ASN A 254 -16.83 12.38 2.11
CA ASN A 254 -16.75 12.23 3.57
C ASN A 254 -15.55 11.34 3.92
N ALA A 255 -14.93 11.58 5.07
CA ALA A 255 -13.82 10.78 5.55
C ALA A 255 -14.16 9.28 5.63
N GLU A 256 -15.41 8.93 5.91
CA GLU A 256 -15.89 7.54 5.99
C GLU A 256 -16.48 7.00 4.68
N ASP A 257 -16.44 7.77 3.60
CA ASP A 257 -16.84 7.24 2.30
C ASP A 257 -15.85 6.16 1.82
N PRO A 258 -16.36 5.05 1.24
CA PRO A 258 -15.52 3.98 0.74
C PRO A 258 -14.47 4.45 -0.28
N LEU A 259 -13.25 3.93 -0.15
CA LEU A 259 -12.14 4.21 -1.05
C LEU A 259 -11.81 3.02 -1.94
N PHE A 260 -11.55 1.89 -1.32
CA PHE A 260 -11.25 0.66 -2.07
C PHE A 260 -11.67 -0.60 -1.32
N ILE A 261 -11.82 -1.67 -2.11
CA ILE A 261 -12.00 -3.04 -1.63
C ILE A 261 -10.77 -3.83 -2.06
N LEU A 262 -10.16 -4.55 -1.12
CA LEU A 262 -9.06 -5.45 -1.44
C LEU A 262 -9.34 -6.84 -0.87
N TYR A 263 -9.32 -7.83 -1.74
CA TYR A 263 -9.67 -9.20 -1.37
C TYR A 263 -8.48 -9.94 -0.79
N THR A 264 -8.69 -10.57 0.35
CA THR A 264 -7.73 -11.46 1.01
C THR A 264 -8.29 -12.87 1.08
N SER A 265 -7.41 -13.86 1.27
CA SER A 265 -7.84 -15.25 1.46
C SER A 265 -8.65 -15.41 2.75
N GLY A 266 -9.77 -16.14 2.67
CA GLY A 266 -10.60 -16.48 3.82
C GLY A 266 -10.41 -17.95 4.24
N SER A 267 -10.60 -18.25 5.51
CA SER A 267 -10.56 -19.61 6.05
C SER A 267 -11.62 -20.54 5.46
N THR A 268 -12.72 -19.96 4.94
CA THR A 268 -13.83 -20.68 4.33
C THR A 268 -13.69 -20.85 2.81
N GLY A 269 -12.55 -20.43 2.23
CA GLY A 269 -12.34 -20.47 0.78
C GLY A 269 -12.95 -19.29 0.02
N LYS A 270 -13.93 -18.58 0.58
CA LYS A 270 -14.47 -17.35 -0.02
C LYS A 270 -13.57 -16.16 0.35
N PRO A 271 -13.00 -15.42 -0.62
CA PRO A 271 -12.20 -14.24 -0.33
C PRO A 271 -12.98 -13.20 0.47
N LYS A 272 -12.27 -12.47 1.34
CA LYS A 272 -12.81 -11.37 2.13
C LYS A 272 -12.54 -10.05 1.41
N GLY A 273 -13.59 -9.29 1.12
CA GLY A 273 -13.46 -7.95 0.53
C GLY A 273 -13.22 -6.90 1.62
N VAL A 274 -11.97 -6.69 1.98
CA VAL A 274 -11.58 -5.71 3.01
C VAL A 274 -11.84 -4.31 2.49
N LEU A 275 -12.69 -3.56 3.20
CA LEU A 275 -13.09 -2.21 2.82
C LEU A 275 -12.35 -1.17 3.65
N HIS A 276 -11.65 -0.27 2.97
CA HIS A 276 -11.07 0.93 3.54
C HIS A 276 -11.82 2.18 3.10
N THR A 277 -11.90 3.16 4.00
CA THR A 277 -12.51 4.48 3.75
C THR A 277 -11.44 5.54 3.53
N THR A 278 -11.84 6.77 3.24
CA THR A 278 -10.96 7.77 2.61
C THR A 278 -10.05 8.51 3.59
N GLY A 279 -10.61 9.04 4.69
CA GLY A 279 -9.89 10.00 5.53
C GLY A 279 -8.87 9.39 6.47
N GLY A 280 -9.32 8.57 7.40
CA GLY A 280 -8.43 7.95 8.39
C GLY A 280 -7.35 7.08 7.76
N TYR A 281 -7.70 6.34 6.70
CA TYR A 281 -6.75 5.56 5.94
C TYR A 281 -5.60 6.42 5.39
N LEU A 282 -5.92 7.55 4.73
CA LEU A 282 -4.89 8.39 4.12
C LEU A 282 -4.06 9.14 5.16
N VAL A 283 -4.66 9.60 6.25
CA VAL A 283 -3.91 10.18 7.38
C VAL A 283 -2.89 9.14 7.88
N TYR A 284 -3.31 7.90 8.08
CA TYR A 284 -2.47 6.84 8.59
C TYR A 284 -1.36 6.45 7.60
N ALA A 285 -1.70 6.25 6.34
CA ALA A 285 -0.73 5.90 5.30
C ALA A 285 0.35 6.99 5.12
N ALA A 286 -0.05 8.26 5.08
CA ALA A 286 0.87 9.37 4.95
C ALA A 286 1.76 9.56 6.18
N THR A 287 1.18 9.50 7.38
CA THR A 287 1.90 9.64 8.65
C THR A 287 2.91 8.52 8.86
N THR A 288 2.49 7.28 8.64
CA THR A 288 3.37 6.11 8.79
C THR A 288 4.48 6.09 7.75
N PHE A 289 4.17 6.40 6.50
CA PHE A 289 5.19 6.53 5.46
C PHE A 289 6.27 7.53 5.86
N LYS A 290 5.87 8.72 6.27
CA LYS A 290 6.78 9.80 6.65
C LYS A 290 7.73 9.40 7.77
N TYR A 291 7.20 8.83 8.85
CA TYR A 291 8.00 8.56 10.04
C TYR A 291 8.74 7.22 10.00
N VAL A 292 8.14 6.18 9.44
CA VAL A 292 8.77 4.85 9.39
C VAL A 292 9.95 4.83 8.43
N PHE A 293 9.85 5.53 7.31
CA PHE A 293 10.96 5.64 6.36
C PHE A 293 11.82 6.89 6.59
N ASP A 294 11.55 7.65 7.65
CA ASP A 294 12.30 8.90 7.92
C ASP A 294 12.44 9.72 6.62
N TYR A 295 11.29 9.92 5.96
CA TYR A 295 11.24 10.53 4.64
C TYR A 295 11.62 12.02 4.72
N HIS A 296 12.58 12.43 3.91
CA HIS A 296 12.97 13.81 3.71
C HIS A 296 12.69 14.24 2.27
N GLN A 297 12.29 15.50 2.11
CA GLN A 297 11.99 16.03 0.78
C GLN A 297 13.18 15.84 -0.16
N GLY A 298 12.92 15.28 -1.35
CA GLY A 298 13.94 14.96 -2.34
C GLY A 298 14.41 13.50 -2.32
N ASP A 299 14.06 12.73 -1.29
CA ASP A 299 14.33 11.29 -1.29
C ASP A 299 13.58 10.60 -2.43
N ILE A 300 14.26 9.69 -3.10
CA ILE A 300 13.67 8.80 -4.09
C ILE A 300 13.36 7.48 -3.39
N TYR A 301 12.09 7.14 -3.38
CA TYR A 301 11.54 5.99 -2.69
C TYR A 301 11.12 4.91 -3.68
N TRP A 302 11.50 3.68 -3.39
CA TRP A 302 11.12 2.52 -4.20
C TRP A 302 10.49 1.43 -3.34
N CYS A 303 9.23 1.15 -3.63
CA CYS A 303 8.49 0.00 -3.11
C CYS A 303 8.32 -1.02 -4.24
N THR A 304 8.77 -2.25 -4.03
CA THR A 304 8.73 -3.30 -5.07
C THR A 304 7.39 -4.03 -5.13
N ALA A 305 6.43 -3.68 -4.26
CA ALA A 305 5.13 -4.34 -4.22
C ALA A 305 4.27 -4.02 -5.44
N ASP A 306 3.46 -5.00 -5.83
CA ASP A 306 2.43 -4.84 -6.85
C ASP A 306 1.23 -4.05 -6.30
N VAL A 307 0.58 -3.27 -7.15
CA VAL A 307 -0.64 -2.53 -6.78
C VAL A 307 -1.82 -3.44 -6.44
N GLY A 308 -1.75 -4.71 -6.81
CA GLY A 308 -2.72 -5.74 -6.42
C GLY A 308 -2.69 -6.11 -4.94
N TRP A 309 -1.72 -5.61 -4.17
CA TRP A 309 -1.57 -5.84 -2.74
C TRP A 309 -1.75 -4.52 -1.97
N VAL A 310 -2.06 -4.62 -0.68
CA VAL A 310 -2.25 -3.42 0.16
C VAL A 310 -0.97 -2.58 0.24
N THR A 311 0.19 -3.20 0.20
CA THR A 311 1.48 -2.48 0.20
C THR A 311 1.59 -1.57 -1.02
N GLY A 312 1.12 -2.01 -2.17
CA GLY A 312 1.06 -1.19 -3.39
C GLY A 312 0.08 -0.02 -3.28
N HIS A 313 -1.00 -0.17 -2.53
CA HIS A 313 -1.93 0.92 -2.24
C HIS A 313 -1.32 1.94 -1.28
N SER A 314 -0.97 1.49 -0.09
CA SER A 314 -0.55 2.38 1.01
C SER A 314 0.83 2.98 0.79
N TYR A 315 1.78 2.18 0.31
CA TYR A 315 3.20 2.56 0.32
C TYR A 315 3.89 2.55 -1.04
N LEU A 316 3.25 2.14 -2.13
CA LEU A 316 3.73 2.49 -3.47
C LEU A 316 3.09 3.80 -3.93
N LEU A 317 1.79 3.99 -3.71
CA LEU A 317 1.05 5.14 -4.25
C LEU A 317 0.62 6.16 -3.18
N TYR A 318 -0.33 5.81 -2.33
CA TYR A 318 -1.08 6.82 -1.57
C TYR A 318 -0.28 7.53 -0.50
N GLY A 319 0.45 6.81 0.32
CA GLY A 319 1.30 7.41 1.35
C GLY A 319 2.39 8.31 0.77
N PRO A 320 3.21 7.79 -0.15
CA PRO A 320 4.25 8.60 -0.80
C PRO A 320 3.72 9.83 -1.53
N LEU A 321 2.69 9.69 -2.36
CA LEU A 321 2.14 10.80 -3.14
C LEU A 321 1.48 11.85 -2.23
N ALA A 322 0.80 11.44 -1.17
CA ALA A 322 0.26 12.39 -0.19
C ALA A 322 1.37 13.23 0.46
N CYS A 323 2.55 12.66 0.64
CA CYS A 323 3.73 13.36 1.17
C CYS A 323 4.52 14.14 0.11
N GLY A 324 4.10 14.16 -1.15
CA GLY A 324 4.81 14.84 -2.24
C GLY A 324 6.12 14.15 -2.63
N ALA A 325 6.25 12.86 -2.37
CA ALA A 325 7.45 12.08 -2.65
C ALA A 325 7.54 11.69 -4.14
N THR A 326 8.75 11.30 -4.55
CA THR A 326 8.98 10.58 -5.80
C THR A 326 8.98 9.10 -5.49
N THR A 327 8.03 8.36 -6.09
CA THR A 327 7.88 6.92 -5.90
C THR A 327 8.23 6.17 -7.17
N LEU A 328 8.99 5.08 -7.06
CA LEU A 328 9.40 4.27 -8.19
C LEU A 328 8.51 3.04 -8.32
N MET A 329 7.96 2.85 -9.50
CA MET A 329 7.12 1.72 -9.88
C MET A 329 7.90 0.82 -10.83
N PHE A 330 8.05 -0.46 -10.48
CA PHE A 330 8.87 -1.43 -11.21
C PHE A 330 8.00 -2.52 -11.83
N GLU A 331 8.05 -2.64 -13.15
CA GLU A 331 7.31 -3.66 -13.90
C GLU A 331 8.01 -5.03 -13.87
N GLY A 332 9.32 -5.05 -13.68
CA GLY A 332 10.15 -6.24 -13.78
C GLY A 332 10.23 -7.08 -12.51
N VAL A 333 11.19 -7.97 -12.49
CA VAL A 333 11.51 -8.81 -11.34
C VAL A 333 12.95 -8.56 -10.86
N PRO A 334 13.27 -8.83 -9.57
CA PRO A 334 14.54 -8.39 -8.98
C PRO A 334 15.81 -8.99 -9.59
N ASN A 335 15.71 -10.16 -10.22
CA ASN A 335 16.84 -10.95 -10.68
C ASN A 335 16.81 -11.28 -12.19
N TRP A 336 16.06 -10.51 -12.96
CA TRP A 336 16.00 -10.68 -14.42
C TRP A 336 16.15 -9.31 -15.12
N PRO A 337 16.92 -9.19 -16.22
CA PRO A 337 17.66 -10.25 -16.95
C PRO A 337 18.97 -10.68 -16.28
N THR A 338 19.40 -10.01 -15.22
CA THR A 338 20.60 -10.36 -14.47
C THR A 338 20.31 -10.43 -12.97
N PRO A 339 21.07 -11.19 -12.17
CA PRO A 339 20.92 -11.22 -10.72
C PRO A 339 21.06 -9.85 -10.06
N ALA A 340 21.79 -8.91 -10.67
CA ALA A 340 22.03 -7.57 -10.15
C ALA A 340 20.94 -6.56 -10.54
N ARG A 341 19.84 -6.98 -11.15
CA ARG A 341 18.79 -6.08 -11.68
C ARG A 341 18.27 -5.08 -10.63
N MET A 342 17.96 -5.54 -9.43
CA MET A 342 17.49 -4.66 -8.34
C MET A 342 18.55 -3.60 -8.00
N SER A 343 19.78 -4.02 -7.80
CA SER A 343 20.89 -3.10 -7.48
C SER A 343 21.18 -2.11 -8.61
N GLN A 344 21.04 -2.55 -9.87
CA GLN A 344 21.15 -1.67 -11.03
C GLN A 344 20.06 -0.60 -11.07
N VAL A 345 18.84 -0.94 -10.71
CA VAL A 345 17.74 0.03 -10.61
C VAL A 345 18.01 1.06 -9.51
N VAL A 346 18.54 0.61 -8.37
CA VAL A 346 18.95 1.52 -7.29
C VAL A 346 19.96 2.56 -7.80
N ASP A 347 21.00 2.10 -8.48
CA ASP A 347 22.06 3.00 -9.00
C ASP A 347 21.55 3.89 -10.12
N LYS A 348 20.77 3.34 -11.05
CA LYS A 348 20.22 4.08 -12.20
C LYS A 348 19.38 5.28 -11.75
N HIS A 349 18.54 5.09 -10.78
CA HIS A 349 17.60 6.13 -10.31
C HIS A 349 18.03 6.78 -9.00
N GLN A 350 19.19 6.42 -8.46
CA GLN A 350 19.71 6.97 -7.20
C GLN A 350 18.70 6.86 -6.05
N VAL A 351 18.17 5.65 -5.85
CA VAL A 351 17.17 5.33 -4.84
C VAL A 351 17.75 5.54 -3.43
N ASN A 352 17.01 6.22 -2.57
CA ASN A 352 17.40 6.49 -1.18
C ASN A 352 16.73 5.53 -0.18
N ILE A 353 15.51 5.08 -0.46
CA ILE A 353 14.72 4.22 0.39
C ILE A 353 14.20 3.06 -0.44
N LEU A 354 14.57 1.83 -0.04
CA LEU A 354 14.14 0.59 -0.71
C LEU A 354 13.28 -0.24 0.23
N TYR A 355 12.08 -0.56 -0.22
CA TYR A 355 11.10 -1.36 0.53
C TYR A 355 10.69 -2.59 -0.28
N THR A 356 11.04 -3.79 0.21
CA THR A 356 10.84 -5.03 -0.53
C THR A 356 10.48 -6.20 0.39
N ALA A 357 10.16 -7.35 -0.19
CA ALA A 357 9.72 -8.53 0.54
C ALA A 357 10.88 -9.50 0.85
N PRO A 358 10.84 -10.24 1.96
CA PRO A 358 11.84 -11.26 2.28
C PRO A 358 12.03 -12.31 1.19
N THR A 359 10.97 -12.68 0.47
CA THR A 359 11.08 -13.60 -0.67
C THR A 359 12.02 -13.07 -1.75
N ALA A 360 11.94 -11.78 -2.08
CA ALA A 360 12.85 -11.14 -3.03
C ALA A 360 14.28 -11.11 -2.48
N ILE A 361 14.44 -10.79 -1.20
CA ILE A 361 15.75 -10.75 -0.53
C ILE A 361 16.41 -12.13 -0.55
N ARG A 362 15.67 -13.19 -0.21
CA ARG A 362 16.19 -14.57 -0.25
C ARG A 362 16.56 -15.02 -1.65
N ALA A 363 15.78 -14.62 -2.66
CA ALA A 363 16.11 -14.90 -4.05
C ALA A 363 17.44 -14.26 -4.46
N LEU A 364 17.67 -13.01 -4.07
CA LEU A 364 18.95 -12.32 -4.31
C LEU A 364 20.09 -12.92 -3.50
N MET A 365 19.84 -13.29 -2.25
CA MET A 365 20.83 -13.94 -1.39
C MET A 365 21.32 -15.26 -2.01
N ALA A 366 20.44 -16.02 -2.64
CA ALA A 366 20.79 -17.25 -3.35
C ALA A 366 21.74 -17.00 -4.54
N GLU A 367 21.69 -15.84 -5.16
CA GLU A 367 22.60 -15.44 -6.24
C GLU A 367 23.98 -14.98 -5.73
N GLY A 368 24.10 -14.76 -4.41
CA GLY A 368 25.33 -14.31 -3.77
C GLY A 368 25.80 -12.95 -4.27
N ASP A 369 27.12 -12.79 -4.47
CA ASP A 369 27.71 -11.51 -4.89
C ASP A 369 27.30 -11.06 -6.30
N LYS A 370 26.75 -11.95 -7.11
CA LYS A 370 26.18 -11.59 -8.42
C LYS A 370 25.00 -10.61 -8.28
N ALA A 371 24.29 -10.64 -7.16
CA ALA A 371 23.16 -9.73 -6.91
C ALA A 371 23.58 -8.26 -6.77
N ILE A 372 24.86 -7.99 -6.54
CA ILE A 372 25.39 -6.63 -6.35
C ILE A 372 26.48 -6.28 -7.36
N GLU A 373 26.79 -7.19 -8.29
CA GLU A 373 27.90 -7.04 -9.24
C GLU A 373 27.77 -5.77 -10.08
N GLY A 374 28.86 -5.01 -10.14
CA GLY A 374 28.92 -3.79 -10.94
C GLY A 374 28.11 -2.61 -10.40
N THR A 375 27.67 -2.67 -9.13
CA THR A 375 26.87 -1.62 -8.50
C THR A 375 27.48 -1.16 -7.19
N ASP A 376 27.20 0.06 -6.75
CA ASP A 376 27.69 0.58 -5.47
C ASP A 376 26.56 0.82 -4.46
N ARG A 377 25.33 1.12 -4.91
CA ARG A 377 24.14 1.39 -4.09
C ARG A 377 24.36 2.45 -3.00
N SER A 378 25.29 3.37 -3.26
CA SER A 378 25.70 4.40 -2.27
C SER A 378 24.61 5.41 -1.99
N SER A 379 23.61 5.54 -2.86
CA SER A 379 22.46 6.41 -2.66
C SER A 379 21.53 5.92 -1.56
N LEU A 380 21.52 4.62 -1.24
CA LEU A 380 20.63 4.06 -0.23
C LEU A 380 20.92 4.61 1.16
N ARG A 381 19.85 5.00 1.85
CA ARG A 381 19.86 5.49 3.22
C ARG A 381 19.07 4.59 4.16
N ILE A 382 17.95 4.04 3.69
CA ILE A 382 17.06 3.18 4.48
C ILE A 382 16.62 1.99 3.63
N LEU A 383 16.60 0.82 4.27
CA LEU A 383 16.02 -0.41 3.73
C LEU A 383 14.78 -0.79 4.52
N GLY A 384 13.84 -1.45 3.87
CA GLY A 384 12.64 -1.96 4.55
C GLY A 384 12.25 -3.35 4.07
N SER A 385 11.53 -4.06 4.91
CA SER A 385 11.04 -5.42 4.65
C SER A 385 9.57 -5.54 5.00
N VAL A 386 8.80 -6.25 4.17
CA VAL A 386 7.34 -6.34 4.25
C VAL A 386 6.79 -7.68 3.78
N GLY A 387 5.66 -8.06 4.34
CA GLY A 387 4.75 -9.09 3.82
C GLY A 387 4.87 -10.45 4.47
N GLU A 388 6.00 -10.77 5.05
CA GLU A 388 6.25 -12.01 5.79
C GLU A 388 7.38 -11.81 6.79
N PRO A 389 7.53 -12.68 7.81
CA PRO A 389 8.68 -12.61 8.68
C PRO A 389 9.99 -12.80 7.91
N ILE A 390 10.97 -11.95 8.21
CA ILE A 390 12.32 -12.11 7.68
C ILE A 390 13.19 -12.85 8.68
N ASN A 391 13.83 -13.92 8.24
CA ASN A 391 14.78 -14.62 9.11
C ASN A 391 16.05 -13.78 9.32
N PRO A 392 16.72 -13.91 10.48
CA PRO A 392 17.90 -13.10 10.82
C PRO A 392 19.02 -13.16 9.78
N GLU A 393 19.27 -14.31 9.16
CA GLU A 393 20.30 -14.47 8.14
C GLU A 393 20.01 -13.61 6.89
N ALA A 394 18.77 -13.61 6.40
CA ALA A 394 18.36 -12.80 5.26
C ALA A 394 18.40 -11.29 5.61
N TRP A 395 17.98 -10.94 6.83
CA TRP A 395 18.05 -9.57 7.32
C TRP A 395 19.50 -9.05 7.35
N GLU A 396 20.43 -9.83 7.90
CA GLU A 396 21.85 -9.48 7.95
C GLU A 396 22.49 -9.40 6.56
N TRP A 397 22.13 -10.30 5.64
CA TRP A 397 22.59 -10.25 4.26
C TRP A 397 22.10 -8.97 3.58
N TYR A 398 20.83 -8.63 3.77
CA TYR A 398 20.21 -7.42 3.21
C TYR A 398 20.92 -6.16 3.71
N TRP A 399 21.10 -6.05 5.01
CA TRP A 399 21.85 -4.96 5.65
C TRP A 399 23.28 -4.85 5.12
N LYS A 400 23.99 -5.98 5.10
CA LYS A 400 25.41 -6.03 4.75
C LYS A 400 25.66 -5.81 3.26
N LYS A 401 24.95 -6.55 2.40
CA LYS A 401 25.22 -6.58 0.95
C LYS A 401 24.50 -5.47 0.19
N ILE A 402 23.22 -5.29 0.42
CA ILE A 402 22.46 -4.25 -0.27
C ILE A 402 22.69 -2.89 0.40
N GLY A 403 22.68 -2.83 1.70
CA GLY A 403 22.81 -1.61 2.50
C GLY A 403 24.21 -1.18 2.83
N ASN A 404 25.24 -1.92 2.41
CA ASN A 404 26.67 -1.62 2.67
C ASN A 404 26.98 -1.37 4.15
N GLU A 405 26.28 -2.07 5.05
CA GLU A 405 26.39 -1.92 6.52
C GLU A 405 26.09 -0.49 7.03
N LYS A 406 25.41 0.34 6.22
CA LYS A 406 25.12 1.76 6.53
C LYS A 406 23.64 2.06 6.69
N CYS A 407 22.79 1.24 6.09
CA CYS A 407 21.35 1.50 6.03
C CYS A 407 20.62 0.71 7.12
N PRO A 408 19.89 1.35 8.03
CA PRO A 408 19.01 0.62 8.93
C PRO A 408 17.96 -0.15 8.12
N VAL A 409 17.63 -1.36 8.60
CA VAL A 409 16.58 -2.19 8.02
C VAL A 409 15.31 -2.04 8.86
N VAL A 410 14.28 -1.49 8.26
CA VAL A 410 12.97 -1.31 8.88
C VAL A 410 12.14 -2.56 8.57
N ASP A 411 12.01 -3.44 9.54
CA ASP A 411 11.18 -4.64 9.46
C ASP A 411 9.78 -4.29 9.95
N THR A 412 8.77 -4.47 9.10
CA THR A 412 7.42 -4.00 9.35
C THR A 412 6.43 -5.15 9.44
N TRP A 413 5.62 -5.16 10.51
CA TRP A 413 4.45 -6.03 10.59
C TRP A 413 3.18 -5.21 10.44
N TRP A 414 2.33 -5.64 9.52
CA TRP A 414 1.01 -5.08 9.27
C TRP A 414 0.23 -5.97 8.28
N GLN A 415 -1.02 -5.64 8.03
CA GLN A 415 -1.93 -6.47 7.26
C GLN A 415 -2.76 -5.61 6.29
N THR A 416 -3.44 -6.23 5.35
CA THR A 416 -4.45 -5.56 4.52
C THR A 416 -5.49 -4.87 5.39
N GLU A 417 -5.93 -5.54 6.44
CA GLU A 417 -6.92 -5.05 7.40
C GLU A 417 -6.44 -3.84 8.21
N THR A 418 -5.15 -3.69 8.39
CA THR A 418 -4.62 -2.57 9.18
C THR A 418 -4.40 -1.29 8.37
N GLY A 419 -4.35 -1.39 7.06
CA GLY A 419 -4.20 -0.25 6.16
C GLY A 419 -2.82 0.39 6.15
N GLY A 420 -2.02 0.15 7.15
CA GLY A 420 -0.67 0.67 7.31
C GLY A 420 0.09 -0.02 8.42
N PHE A 421 1.31 0.44 8.66
CA PHE A 421 2.25 -0.16 9.63
C PHE A 421 1.67 -0.21 11.04
N MET A 422 1.90 -1.33 11.72
CA MET A 422 1.47 -1.54 13.09
C MET A 422 2.64 -1.67 14.05
N ILE A 423 3.55 -2.61 13.79
CA ILE A 423 4.73 -2.87 14.61
C ILE A 423 5.95 -2.76 13.71
N THR A 424 6.87 -1.87 14.06
CA THR A 424 7.98 -1.47 13.19
C THR A 424 8.99 -0.66 13.98
N PRO A 425 10.28 -0.68 13.64
CA PRO A 425 11.21 0.30 14.19
C PRO A 425 11.02 1.66 13.50
N LEU A 426 11.43 2.74 14.17
CA LEU A 426 11.71 4.02 13.54
C LEU A 426 13.22 4.20 13.44
N PRO A 427 13.78 4.54 12.26
CA PRO A 427 15.23 4.47 12.03
C PRO A 427 16.09 5.30 12.99
N GLY A 428 15.56 6.45 13.43
CA GLY A 428 16.27 7.35 14.36
C GLY A 428 15.96 7.11 15.83
N ALA A 429 15.03 6.21 16.16
CA ALA A 429 14.52 6.04 17.51
C ALA A 429 14.80 4.67 18.12
N THR A 430 15.04 3.65 17.30
CA THR A 430 15.07 2.26 17.74
C THR A 430 16.35 1.57 17.30
N GLU A 431 17.09 0.97 18.24
CA GLU A 431 18.14 0.01 17.90
C GLU A 431 17.49 -1.21 17.23
N LEU A 432 18.14 -1.74 16.21
CA LEU A 432 17.58 -2.80 15.39
C LEU A 432 18.09 -4.17 15.82
N LYS A 433 17.23 -5.17 15.65
CA LYS A 433 17.54 -6.56 15.90
C LYS A 433 17.07 -7.38 14.70
N ALA A 434 18.00 -8.15 14.14
CA ALA A 434 17.70 -8.93 12.94
C ALA A 434 16.48 -9.84 13.15
N GLY A 435 15.52 -9.75 12.21
CA GLY A 435 14.30 -10.56 12.25
C GLY A 435 13.24 -10.09 13.25
N SER A 436 13.35 -8.86 13.75
CA SER A 436 12.39 -8.30 14.70
C SER A 436 11.75 -7.01 14.18
N ALA A 437 10.42 -6.93 14.29
CA ALA A 437 9.66 -5.68 14.21
C ALA A 437 9.39 -5.24 15.65
N PRO A 438 10.19 -4.34 16.25
CA PRO A 438 10.36 -4.34 17.71
C PRO A 438 9.40 -3.45 18.49
N ARG A 439 8.76 -2.47 17.86
CA ARG A 439 7.99 -1.45 18.57
C ARG A 439 6.66 -1.14 17.90
N PRO A 440 5.60 -0.84 18.68
CA PRO A 440 4.35 -0.36 18.09
C PRO A 440 4.51 1.04 17.51
N PHE A 441 3.83 1.29 16.39
CA PHE A 441 3.70 2.64 15.87
C PHE A 441 2.76 3.48 16.78
N PHE A 442 2.79 4.78 16.63
CA PHE A 442 1.95 5.70 17.40
C PHE A 442 0.47 5.27 17.38
N GLY A 443 -0.16 5.25 18.54
CA GLY A 443 -1.56 4.88 18.72
C GLY A 443 -1.85 3.39 18.67
N VAL A 444 -0.90 2.56 18.30
CA VAL A 444 -1.07 1.11 18.21
C VAL A 444 -0.77 0.47 19.56
N GLN A 445 -1.72 -0.30 20.07
CA GLN A 445 -1.61 -0.97 21.36
C GLN A 445 -1.67 -2.50 21.19
N PRO A 446 -0.52 -3.15 20.85
CA PRO A 446 -0.48 -4.60 20.71
C PRO A 446 -0.45 -5.27 22.08
N ALA A 447 -0.97 -6.49 22.13
CA ALA A 447 -0.82 -7.38 23.25
C ALA A 447 -0.62 -8.81 22.76
N ILE A 448 0.09 -9.61 23.52
CA ILE A 448 0.19 -11.06 23.33
C ILE A 448 -0.70 -11.71 24.36
N VAL A 449 -1.63 -12.57 23.92
CA VAL A 449 -2.59 -13.21 24.79
C VAL A 449 -2.53 -14.74 24.63
N ASP A 450 -2.94 -15.44 25.69
CA ASP A 450 -3.15 -16.89 25.63
C ASP A 450 -4.42 -17.24 24.81
N ASN A 451 -4.76 -18.52 24.73
CA ASN A 451 -5.94 -18.96 23.96
C ASN A 451 -7.27 -18.54 24.59
N GLU A 452 -7.27 -18.14 25.86
CA GLU A 452 -8.43 -17.65 26.59
C GLU A 452 -8.54 -16.10 26.53
N GLY A 453 -7.55 -15.42 25.94
CA GLY A 453 -7.51 -13.97 25.81
C GLY A 453 -6.89 -13.23 26.99
N ASN A 454 -6.20 -13.95 27.87
CA ASN A 454 -5.51 -13.32 28.98
C ASN A 454 -4.16 -12.75 28.53
N PRO A 455 -3.84 -11.49 28.87
CA PRO A 455 -2.56 -10.89 28.53
C PRO A 455 -1.38 -11.65 29.15
N LEU A 456 -0.34 -11.86 28.36
CA LEU A 456 0.90 -12.48 28.78
C LEU A 456 1.99 -11.42 28.93
N GLU A 457 2.65 -11.39 30.08
CA GLU A 457 3.67 -10.41 30.41
C GLU A 457 5.09 -10.96 30.18
N GLY A 458 6.05 -10.03 30.03
CA GLY A 458 7.46 -10.37 29.87
C GLY A 458 7.79 -11.08 28.56
N ALA A 459 8.89 -11.86 28.58
CA ALA A 459 9.26 -12.71 27.45
C ALA A 459 8.25 -13.85 27.30
N THR A 460 7.59 -13.91 26.16
CA THR A 460 6.44 -14.82 25.94
C THR A 460 6.15 -15.01 24.47
N GLU A 461 5.32 -15.99 24.17
CA GLU A 461 4.72 -16.17 22.84
C GLU A 461 3.24 -16.52 22.98
N GLY A 462 2.43 -16.11 22.01
CA GLY A 462 1.00 -16.30 22.02
C GLY A 462 0.33 -15.64 20.82
N ASN A 463 -0.95 -15.35 20.98
CA ASN A 463 -1.75 -14.71 19.92
C ASN A 463 -1.58 -13.19 19.94
N LEU A 464 -1.35 -12.60 18.77
CA LEU A 464 -1.20 -11.15 18.64
C LEU A 464 -2.58 -10.49 18.47
N VAL A 465 -2.91 -9.60 19.38
CA VAL A 465 -4.13 -8.78 19.34
C VAL A 465 -3.78 -7.30 19.42
N ILE A 466 -4.70 -6.46 18.93
CA ILE A 466 -4.63 -5.01 19.06
C ILE A 466 -5.82 -4.57 19.90
N ILE A 467 -5.58 -3.85 20.99
CA ILE A 467 -6.60 -3.58 22.00
C ILE A 467 -7.39 -2.31 21.78
N ASP A 468 -6.96 -1.44 20.85
CA ASP A 468 -7.70 -0.23 20.48
C ASP A 468 -7.54 0.08 18.99
N SER A 469 -8.47 0.87 18.45
CA SER A 469 -8.50 1.25 17.03
C SER A 469 -7.39 2.22 16.64
N TRP A 470 -7.11 2.28 15.35
CA TRP A 470 -6.17 3.21 14.70
C TRP A 470 -6.83 3.73 13.39
N PRO A 471 -6.42 4.91 12.89
CA PRO A 471 -7.13 5.53 11.75
C PRO A 471 -7.13 4.70 10.47
N GLY A 472 -6.09 3.89 10.22
CA GLY A 472 -5.96 3.05 9.03
C GLY A 472 -6.71 1.73 9.07
N GLN A 473 -7.40 1.42 10.16
CA GLN A 473 -8.12 0.15 10.33
C GLN A 473 -9.25 -0.01 9.31
N ALA A 474 -9.36 -1.20 8.73
CA ALA A 474 -10.49 -1.54 7.85
C ALA A 474 -11.82 -1.32 8.57
N ARG A 475 -12.79 -0.80 7.85
CA ARG A 475 -14.09 -0.47 8.41
C ARG A 475 -15.05 -1.65 8.47
N THR A 476 -14.92 -2.55 7.49
CA THR A 476 -15.78 -3.73 7.37
C THR A 476 -15.27 -4.66 6.28
N LEU A 477 -15.93 -5.80 6.09
CA LEU A 477 -15.88 -6.57 4.85
C LEU A 477 -17.04 -6.13 3.97
N PHE A 478 -16.76 -5.93 2.68
CA PHE A 478 -17.75 -5.41 1.74
C PHE A 478 -19.03 -6.26 1.72
N GLY A 479 -20.15 -5.62 2.05
CA GLY A 479 -21.45 -6.28 2.07
C GLY A 479 -21.68 -7.28 3.20
N ASP A 480 -20.74 -7.41 4.15
CA ASP A 480 -20.82 -8.46 5.18
C ASP A 480 -20.13 -8.04 6.48
N HIS A 481 -20.75 -7.11 7.19
CA HIS A 481 -20.24 -6.62 8.48
C HIS A 481 -20.26 -7.70 9.57
N GLU A 482 -21.24 -8.60 9.53
CA GLU A 482 -21.31 -9.72 10.48
C GLU A 482 -20.07 -10.62 10.36
N ARG A 483 -19.66 -10.94 9.14
CA ARG A 483 -18.43 -11.71 8.91
C ARG A 483 -17.18 -10.98 9.39
N PHE A 484 -17.15 -9.65 9.28
CA PHE A 484 -16.09 -8.80 9.82
C PHE A 484 -15.99 -8.96 11.34
N GLU A 485 -17.10 -8.84 12.06
CA GLU A 485 -17.13 -9.05 13.50
C GLU A 485 -16.72 -10.46 13.88
N GLN A 486 -17.24 -11.47 13.19
CA GLN A 486 -16.92 -12.88 13.45
C GLN A 486 -15.44 -13.18 13.22
N THR A 487 -14.86 -12.66 12.16
CA THR A 487 -13.47 -12.95 11.77
C THR A 487 -12.47 -12.32 12.73
N TYR A 488 -12.68 -11.06 13.12
CA TYR A 488 -11.65 -10.28 13.82
C TYR A 488 -11.93 -10.00 15.29
N PHE A 489 -13.18 -10.14 15.75
CA PHE A 489 -13.59 -9.69 17.08
C PHE A 489 -14.31 -10.77 17.91
N SER A 490 -14.56 -11.96 17.38
CA SER A 490 -15.28 -13.00 18.08
C SER A 490 -14.38 -13.91 18.93
N THR A 491 -13.11 -14.12 18.50
CA THR A 491 -12.19 -14.99 19.22
C THR A 491 -11.80 -14.39 20.57
N PHE A 492 -11.47 -13.10 20.59
CA PHE A 492 -11.12 -12.37 21.81
C PHE A 492 -12.01 -11.14 21.92
N LYS A 493 -12.81 -11.06 23.00
CA LYS A 493 -13.76 -9.97 23.20
C LYS A 493 -13.06 -8.62 23.39
N ASN A 494 -13.59 -7.59 22.74
CA ASN A 494 -13.09 -6.22 22.80
C ASN A 494 -11.66 -6.04 22.25
N MET A 495 -11.18 -6.96 21.43
CA MET A 495 -9.84 -6.91 20.84
C MET A 495 -9.91 -7.26 19.36
N TYR A 496 -9.08 -6.60 18.57
CA TYR A 496 -8.84 -7.01 17.19
C TYR A 496 -7.86 -8.17 17.19
N PHE A 497 -8.28 -9.33 16.69
CA PHE A 497 -7.42 -10.50 16.54
C PHE A 497 -6.79 -10.50 15.15
N SER A 498 -5.47 -10.41 15.11
CA SER A 498 -4.70 -10.38 13.85
C SER A 498 -4.72 -11.69 13.07
N GLY A 499 -5.01 -12.82 13.73
CA GLY A 499 -4.82 -14.15 13.16
C GLY A 499 -3.38 -14.64 13.20
N ASP A 500 -2.45 -13.81 13.68
CA ASP A 500 -1.02 -14.13 13.75
C ASP A 500 -0.61 -14.47 15.19
N GLY A 501 0.38 -15.37 15.31
CA GLY A 501 1.13 -15.54 16.54
C GLY A 501 2.25 -14.51 16.63
N ALA A 502 2.69 -14.22 17.85
CA ALA A 502 3.80 -13.34 18.10
C ALA A 502 4.65 -13.85 19.26
N ARG A 503 5.91 -13.46 19.24
CA ARG A 503 6.85 -13.70 20.33
C ARG A 503 7.51 -12.38 20.72
N ARG A 504 7.61 -12.18 22.01
CA ARG A 504 8.33 -11.04 22.62
C ARG A 504 9.46 -11.58 23.48
N ASP A 505 10.66 -11.02 23.34
CA ASP A 505 11.79 -11.31 24.19
C ASP A 505 11.87 -10.33 25.39
N GLU A 506 12.95 -10.39 26.15
CA GLU A 506 13.14 -9.57 27.37
C GLU A 506 13.48 -8.10 27.06
N GLU A 507 13.84 -7.79 25.80
CA GLU A 507 14.31 -6.48 25.36
C GLU A 507 13.23 -5.66 24.67
#